data_9b9baec8fd0fc690a9e650a67edfecf7
#
_entry.id   9b9baec8fd0fc690a9e650a67edfecf7
#
_cell.length_a   1.000
_cell.length_b   1.000
_cell.length_c   1.000
_cell.angle_alpha   90.00
_cell.angle_beta   90.00
_cell.angle_gamma   90.00
#
_symmetry.space_group_name_H-M   'P 1'
#
loop_
_entity.id
_entity.type
_entity.pdbx_description
1 polymer ?
#
loop_
_entity_poly.entity_id
_entity_poly.type
_entity_poly.pdbx_seq_one_letter_code
_entity_poly.pdbx_strand_id
1 'polypeptide(L)'
;SLASSYVAPSFDAMVSSVSDLVFTNETGGRIFIVAYGTDSEATVEIYGLPNEYEIRRRSVEIARKPFSTRTIEDREGRYADKVVFDTDMFVLSNGADGLTSEGWLDYYQGGKLVKSRKIRTNTYLPTERVVVKGVKARPQEGEDSGAGGDTPAQPQKEENQSTTAD
;
A
#
# COMPACT_ATOMS: atom_id res chain seq x y z
N SER A 1 -3.02 -5.73 -15.04
CA SER A 1 -1.69 -5.39 -14.48
C SER A 1 -1.85 -4.30 -13.43
N LEU A 2 -0.91 -4.20 -12.51
CA LEU A 2 -0.83 -3.11 -11.55
C LEU A 2 -0.12 -1.91 -12.20
N ALA A 3 -0.50 -0.69 -11.81
CA ALA A 3 0.27 0.49 -12.18
C ALA A 3 1.66 0.42 -11.51
N SER A 4 2.71 0.69 -12.28
CA SER A 4 4.07 0.75 -11.77
C SER A 4 4.27 2.00 -10.90
N SER A 5 5.10 1.89 -9.86
CA SER A 5 5.49 3.03 -9.03
C SER A 5 6.62 3.88 -9.61
N TYR A 6 7.36 3.36 -10.60
CA TYR A 6 8.56 4.01 -11.18
C TYR A 6 8.35 4.50 -12.61
N VAL A 7 7.23 4.16 -13.24
CA VAL A 7 6.87 4.63 -14.59
C VAL A 7 5.48 5.24 -14.53
N ALA A 8 5.30 6.40 -15.18
CA ALA A 8 3.98 7.01 -15.27
C ALA A 8 2.98 6.06 -15.94
N PRO A 9 1.74 5.97 -15.44
CA PRO A 9 0.70 5.12 -16.01
C PRO A 9 0.53 5.35 -17.52
N SER A 10 0.30 4.28 -18.27
CA SER A 10 0.24 4.23 -19.75
C SER A 10 1.57 4.45 -20.48
N PHE A 11 2.70 4.44 -19.75
CA PHE A 11 4.06 4.43 -20.33
C PHE A 11 4.87 3.20 -19.91
N ASP A 12 4.28 2.33 -19.13
CA ASP A 12 4.86 1.03 -18.77
C ASP A 12 4.88 0.10 -19.99
N ALA A 13 5.93 -0.69 -20.09
CA ALA A 13 6.04 -1.82 -21.00
C ALA A 13 6.52 -3.04 -20.22
N MET A 14 5.91 -4.19 -20.49
CA MET A 14 6.34 -5.44 -19.88
C MET A 14 7.19 -6.19 -20.89
N VAL A 15 8.40 -6.55 -20.47
CA VAL A 15 9.31 -7.45 -21.19
C VAL A 15 9.50 -8.69 -20.32
N SER A 16 9.41 -9.86 -20.91
CA SER A 16 9.54 -11.14 -20.21
C SER A 16 10.15 -12.18 -21.15
N SER A 17 10.34 -13.40 -20.66
CA SER A 17 10.80 -14.52 -21.51
C SER A 17 9.86 -14.87 -22.67
N VAL A 18 8.62 -14.35 -22.66
CA VAL A 18 7.60 -14.63 -23.68
C VAL A 18 7.04 -13.35 -24.33
N SER A 19 7.57 -12.20 -24.00
CA SER A 19 7.09 -10.91 -24.52
C SER A 19 8.26 -9.95 -24.72
N ASP A 20 8.48 -9.55 -25.97
CA ASP A 20 9.53 -8.62 -26.38
C ASP A 20 9.00 -7.19 -26.48
N LEU A 21 9.91 -6.22 -26.35
CA LEU A 21 9.64 -4.83 -26.72
C LEU A 21 9.90 -4.66 -28.23
N VAL A 22 8.81 -4.49 -28.98
CA VAL A 22 8.87 -4.28 -30.43
C VAL A 22 8.44 -2.85 -30.75
N PHE A 23 9.22 -2.17 -31.59
CA PHE A 23 8.86 -0.83 -32.06
C PHE A 23 9.28 -0.64 -33.53
N THR A 24 8.67 0.32 -34.20
CA THR A 24 9.00 0.70 -35.58
C THR A 24 9.78 2.00 -35.57
N ASN A 25 10.88 2.04 -36.33
CA ASN A 25 11.61 3.26 -36.57
C ASN A 25 10.96 4.06 -37.70
N GLU A 26 10.28 5.15 -37.34
CA GLU A 26 9.60 6.06 -38.26
C GLU A 26 10.40 7.37 -38.50
N THR A 27 11.68 7.44 -38.10
CA THR A 27 12.48 8.67 -38.20
C THR A 27 12.98 8.99 -39.60
N GLY A 28 12.77 8.09 -40.55
CA GLY A 28 13.29 8.23 -41.92
C GLY A 28 14.80 8.00 -42.08
N GLY A 29 15.50 7.77 -40.97
CA GLY A 29 16.94 7.50 -40.93
C GLY A 29 17.30 6.24 -40.16
N ARG A 30 18.56 5.88 -40.13
CA ARG A 30 19.06 4.77 -39.31
C ARG A 30 19.11 5.16 -37.86
N ILE A 31 18.83 4.22 -36.98
CA ILE A 31 19.07 4.32 -35.53
C ILE A 31 20.17 3.35 -35.13
N PHE A 32 20.95 3.73 -34.13
CA PHE A 32 21.93 2.88 -33.46
C PHE A 32 21.51 2.68 -32.04
N ILE A 33 21.43 1.43 -31.60
CA ILE A 33 21.07 1.06 -30.23
C ILE A 33 22.33 0.52 -29.58
N VAL A 34 22.73 1.12 -28.47
CA VAL A 34 23.83 0.67 -27.63
C VAL A 34 23.21 0.24 -26.29
N ALA A 35 23.51 -0.98 -25.87
CA ALA A 35 23.05 -1.50 -24.59
C ALA A 35 24.25 -2.04 -23.81
N TYR A 36 24.37 -1.64 -22.56
CA TYR A 36 25.40 -2.13 -21.66
C TYR A 36 24.81 -2.16 -20.23
N GLY A 37 25.40 -2.95 -19.37
CA GLY A 37 24.90 -3.11 -18.02
C GLY A 37 26.00 -3.51 -17.03
N THR A 38 25.67 -3.36 -15.77
CA THR A 38 26.37 -3.89 -14.62
C THR A 38 25.45 -4.89 -13.89
N ASP A 39 25.89 -5.43 -12.77
CA ASP A 39 25.07 -6.34 -11.95
C ASP A 39 23.77 -5.69 -11.39
N SER A 40 23.72 -4.36 -11.34
CA SER A 40 22.60 -3.61 -10.75
C SER A 40 21.90 -2.65 -11.69
N GLU A 41 22.49 -2.35 -12.86
CA GLU A 41 21.97 -1.35 -13.79
C GLU A 41 22.02 -1.83 -15.22
N ALA A 42 21.02 -1.45 -16.02
CA ALA A 42 21.02 -1.62 -17.47
C ALA A 42 20.79 -0.26 -18.13
N THR A 43 21.68 0.08 -19.07
CA THR A 43 21.59 1.33 -19.84
C THR A 43 21.37 1.00 -21.30
N VAL A 44 20.42 1.70 -21.91
CA VAL A 44 20.15 1.62 -23.34
C VAL A 44 20.16 3.03 -23.92
N GLU A 45 21.02 3.25 -24.90
CA GLU A 45 21.13 4.52 -25.62
C GLU A 45 20.69 4.33 -27.08
N ILE A 46 19.89 5.26 -27.59
CA ILE A 46 19.38 5.23 -28.95
C ILE A 46 19.85 6.51 -29.65
N TYR A 47 20.65 6.35 -30.68
CA TYR A 47 21.19 7.43 -31.51
C TYR A 47 20.50 7.43 -32.87
N GLY A 48 20.19 8.61 -33.40
CA GLY A 48 19.54 8.76 -34.69
C GLY A 48 19.61 10.19 -35.21
N LEU A 49 18.84 10.48 -36.27
CA LEU A 49 18.68 11.83 -36.74
C LEU A 49 18.07 12.74 -35.66
N PRO A 50 18.50 14.02 -35.58
CA PRO A 50 17.88 14.97 -34.69
C PRO A 50 16.39 15.07 -34.94
N ASN A 51 15.59 15.09 -33.86
CA ASN A 51 14.17 15.37 -33.95
C ASN A 51 13.95 16.88 -33.97
N GLU A 52 13.11 17.36 -34.84
CA GLU A 52 12.72 18.79 -34.90
C GLU A 52 11.81 19.22 -33.73
N TYR A 53 11.25 18.22 -33.02
CA TYR A 53 10.36 18.43 -31.88
C TYR A 53 11.01 17.97 -30.57
N GLU A 54 10.83 18.76 -29.52
CA GLU A 54 10.98 18.27 -28.15
C GLU A 54 9.71 17.52 -27.79
N ILE A 55 9.84 16.23 -27.44
CA ILE A 55 8.69 15.38 -27.14
C ILE A 55 8.62 15.15 -25.62
N ARG A 56 7.49 15.53 -25.03
CA ARG A 56 7.21 15.31 -23.61
C ARG A 56 6.09 14.28 -23.43
N ARG A 57 6.29 13.39 -22.46
CA ARG A 57 5.28 12.40 -22.08
C ARG A 57 4.34 13.01 -21.07
N ARG A 58 3.03 12.76 -21.21
CA ARG A 58 2.01 13.18 -20.27
C ARG A 58 1.03 12.04 -20.01
N SER A 59 0.92 11.63 -18.74
CA SER A 59 -0.07 10.67 -18.28
C SER A 59 -1.25 11.43 -17.68
N VAL A 60 -2.47 11.03 -18.04
CA VAL A 60 -3.72 11.64 -17.55
C VAL A 60 -4.55 10.55 -16.91
N GLU A 61 -4.87 10.70 -15.63
CA GLU A 61 -5.85 9.86 -14.94
C GLU A 61 -7.26 10.18 -15.46
N ILE A 62 -7.96 9.15 -15.93
CA ILE A 62 -9.34 9.27 -16.44
C ILE A 62 -10.34 8.80 -15.40
N ALA A 63 -10.02 7.71 -14.71
CA ALA A 63 -10.89 7.14 -13.69
C ALA A 63 -10.07 6.40 -12.64
N ARG A 64 -10.59 6.36 -11.41
CA ARG A 64 -10.03 5.61 -10.29
C ARG A 64 -11.11 4.69 -9.72
N LYS A 65 -10.74 3.44 -9.45
CA LYS A 65 -11.59 2.45 -8.81
C LYS A 65 -10.98 2.08 -7.46
N PRO A 66 -11.62 2.39 -6.33
CA PRO A 66 -11.12 2.03 -5.02
C PRO A 66 -10.90 0.51 -4.88
N PHE A 67 -9.90 0.13 -4.09
CA PHE A 67 -9.73 -1.27 -3.71
C PHE A 67 -10.80 -1.70 -2.71
N SER A 68 -11.10 -3.00 -2.69
CA SER A 68 -11.91 -3.64 -1.66
C SER A 68 -11.04 -4.12 -0.49
N THR A 69 -11.65 -4.29 0.67
CA THR A 69 -11.01 -4.92 1.82
C THR A 69 -11.72 -6.24 2.11
N ARG A 70 -10.94 -7.31 2.25
CA ARG A 70 -11.40 -8.62 2.68
C ARG A 70 -10.77 -8.97 4.04
N THR A 71 -11.61 -9.38 4.98
CA THR A 71 -11.16 -9.88 6.28
C THR A 71 -11.17 -11.40 6.28
N ILE A 72 -10.07 -12.01 6.74
CA ILE A 72 -9.91 -13.45 6.92
C ILE A 72 -9.78 -13.72 8.40
N GLU A 73 -10.59 -14.63 8.94
CA GLU A 73 -10.45 -15.11 10.31
C GLU A 73 -9.37 -16.19 10.39
N ASP A 74 -8.41 -16.03 11.28
CA ASP A 74 -7.31 -17.01 11.48
C ASP A 74 -7.76 -18.17 12.37
N ARG A 75 -8.68 -18.98 11.86
CA ARG A 75 -9.21 -20.16 12.58
C ARG A 75 -8.18 -21.28 12.73
N GLU A 76 -7.22 -21.35 11.83
CA GLU A 76 -6.19 -22.39 11.79
C GLU A 76 -4.89 -21.98 12.51
N GLY A 77 -4.81 -20.74 13.01
CA GLY A 77 -3.63 -20.24 13.72
C GLY A 77 -2.40 -20.04 12.82
N ARG A 78 -2.60 -19.83 11.52
CA ARG A 78 -1.49 -19.60 10.56
C ARG A 78 -0.73 -18.30 10.84
N TYR A 79 -1.39 -17.35 11.50
CA TYR A 79 -0.86 -16.03 11.84
C TYR A 79 -0.89 -15.78 13.35
N ALA A 80 -0.81 -16.85 14.16
CA ALA A 80 -0.89 -16.77 15.61
C ALA A 80 0.25 -15.97 16.26
N ASP A 81 1.33 -15.71 15.54
CA ASP A 81 2.42 -14.81 15.93
C ASP A 81 2.05 -13.31 15.77
N LYS A 82 0.96 -13.01 15.07
CA LYS A 82 0.53 -11.64 14.73
C LYS A 82 -0.86 -11.31 15.26
N VAL A 83 -1.76 -12.27 15.28
CA VAL A 83 -3.13 -12.10 15.74
C VAL A 83 -3.54 -13.30 16.62
N VAL A 84 -4.08 -13.02 17.80
CA VAL A 84 -4.57 -14.03 18.74
C VAL A 84 -6.04 -13.79 19.05
N PHE A 85 -6.35 -12.56 19.47
CA PHE A 85 -7.68 -12.20 19.92
C PHE A 85 -8.52 -11.61 18.79
N ASP A 86 -9.82 -11.66 18.95
CA ASP A 86 -10.81 -11.11 17.99
C ASP A 86 -10.71 -9.59 17.80
N THR A 87 -9.97 -8.92 18.66
CA THR A 87 -9.61 -7.50 18.52
C THR A 87 -8.33 -7.27 17.74
N ASP A 88 -7.50 -8.31 17.54
CA ASP A 88 -6.22 -8.19 16.86
C ASP A 88 -6.42 -8.25 15.35
N MET A 89 -5.71 -7.37 14.64
CA MET A 89 -5.74 -7.31 13.18
C MET A 89 -4.33 -7.18 12.62
N PHE A 90 -4.08 -7.88 11.53
CA PHE A 90 -2.83 -7.82 10.79
C PHE A 90 -3.11 -7.63 9.29
N VAL A 91 -2.44 -6.65 8.67
CA VAL A 91 -2.58 -6.41 7.24
C VAL A 91 -1.64 -7.34 6.47
N LEU A 92 -2.21 -8.34 5.80
CA LEU A 92 -1.47 -9.29 4.96
C LEU A 92 -1.12 -8.68 3.59
N SER A 93 -2.04 -7.89 3.02
CA SER A 93 -1.85 -7.17 1.76
C SER A 93 -2.49 -5.79 1.87
N ASN A 94 -1.76 -4.75 1.46
CA ASN A 94 -2.25 -3.36 1.56
C ASN A 94 -3.34 -3.00 0.56
N GLY A 95 -3.52 -3.77 -0.50
CA GLY A 95 -4.38 -3.38 -1.61
C GLY A 95 -3.81 -2.20 -2.41
N ALA A 96 -4.39 -1.95 -3.56
CA ALA A 96 -4.11 -0.77 -4.38
C ALA A 96 -5.33 -0.43 -5.23
N ASP A 97 -5.61 0.86 -5.40
CA ASP A 97 -6.66 1.33 -6.28
C ASP A 97 -6.40 0.94 -7.73
N GLY A 98 -7.46 0.61 -8.42
CA GLY A 98 -7.45 0.52 -9.87
C GLY A 98 -7.46 1.91 -10.49
N LEU A 99 -6.90 2.00 -11.69
CA LEU A 99 -6.68 3.25 -12.39
C LEU A 99 -6.93 3.05 -13.89
N THR A 100 -7.68 3.96 -14.51
CA THR A 100 -7.68 4.11 -15.96
C THR A 100 -6.93 5.38 -16.31
N SER A 101 -5.95 5.27 -17.20
CA SER A 101 -5.12 6.39 -17.62
C SER A 101 -4.94 6.45 -19.13
N GLU A 102 -4.68 7.63 -19.64
CA GLU A 102 -4.27 7.89 -21.02
C GLU A 102 -2.82 8.35 -21.06
N GLY A 103 -2.05 7.76 -21.99
CA GLY A 103 -0.71 8.22 -22.32
C GLY A 103 -0.74 9.13 -23.55
N TRP A 104 -0.10 10.28 -23.44
CA TRP A 104 -0.02 11.31 -24.47
C TRP A 104 1.43 11.68 -24.75
N LEU A 105 1.74 11.97 -26.01
CA LEU A 105 2.96 12.62 -26.44
C LEU A 105 2.61 14.04 -26.87
N ASP A 106 3.23 15.00 -26.20
CA ASP A 106 3.10 16.44 -26.51
C ASP A 106 4.39 16.89 -27.23
N TYR A 107 4.22 17.45 -28.43
CA TYR A 107 5.31 17.86 -29.33
C TYR A 107 5.47 19.37 -29.24
N TYR A 108 6.67 19.81 -28.90
CA TYR A 108 7.02 21.23 -28.78
C TYR A 108 8.02 21.62 -29.87
N GLN A 109 7.85 22.80 -30.43
CA GLN A 109 8.79 23.44 -31.36
C GLN A 109 9.00 24.89 -30.94
N GLY A 110 10.25 25.28 -30.72
CA GLY A 110 10.56 26.59 -30.18
C GLY A 110 9.89 26.90 -28.83
N GLY A 111 9.71 25.89 -27.98
CA GLY A 111 9.06 26.01 -26.67
C GLY A 111 7.53 26.09 -26.71
N LYS A 112 6.91 26.03 -27.88
CA LYS A 112 5.43 26.07 -28.05
C LYS A 112 4.91 24.66 -28.33
N LEU A 113 3.80 24.30 -27.69
CA LEU A 113 3.07 23.06 -27.98
C LEU A 113 2.44 23.17 -29.38
N VAL A 114 2.85 22.31 -30.32
CA VAL A 114 2.35 22.29 -31.70
C VAL A 114 1.44 21.12 -32.01
N LYS A 115 1.56 20.02 -31.22
CA LYS A 115 0.75 18.82 -31.42
C LYS A 115 0.69 18.00 -30.14
N SER A 116 -0.45 17.36 -29.88
CA SER A 116 -0.61 16.31 -28.89
C SER A 116 -1.14 15.04 -29.57
N ARG A 117 -0.58 13.89 -29.23
CA ARG A 117 -1.04 12.60 -29.74
C ARG A 117 -1.29 11.65 -28.58
N LYS A 118 -2.51 11.16 -28.46
CA LYS A 118 -2.82 10.05 -27.56
C LYS A 118 -2.19 8.76 -28.14
N ILE A 119 -1.42 8.05 -27.33
CA ILE A 119 -0.76 6.81 -27.74
C ILE A 119 -1.55 5.58 -27.31
N ARG A 120 -2.13 5.60 -26.10
CA ARG A 120 -2.95 4.50 -25.61
C ARG A 120 -3.79 4.90 -24.40
N THR A 121 -4.73 4.03 -24.07
CA THR A 121 -5.48 4.04 -22.80
C THR A 121 -5.25 2.70 -22.12
N ASN A 122 -4.84 2.72 -20.85
CA ASN A 122 -4.65 1.52 -20.05
C ASN A 122 -5.58 1.52 -18.85
N THR A 123 -6.05 0.32 -18.49
CA THR A 123 -6.80 0.08 -17.26
C THR A 123 -6.01 -0.89 -16.37
N TYR A 124 -5.70 -0.44 -15.17
CA TYR A 124 -5.06 -1.20 -14.12
C TYR A 124 -6.14 -1.62 -13.11
N LEU A 125 -6.25 -2.91 -12.87
CA LEU A 125 -7.26 -3.43 -11.95
C LEU A 125 -6.85 -3.15 -10.50
N PRO A 126 -7.82 -2.88 -9.60
CA PRO A 126 -7.52 -2.76 -8.19
C PRO A 126 -7.06 -4.12 -7.63
N THR A 127 -6.21 -4.06 -6.61
CA THR A 127 -5.86 -5.23 -5.81
C THR A 127 -6.51 -5.13 -4.45
N GLU A 128 -6.98 -6.25 -3.94
CA GLU A 128 -7.70 -6.30 -2.67
C GLU A 128 -6.75 -6.10 -1.48
N ARG A 129 -7.19 -5.29 -0.50
CA ARG A 129 -6.57 -5.27 0.82
C ARG A 129 -7.02 -6.49 1.59
N VAL A 130 -6.10 -7.25 2.15
CA VAL A 130 -6.41 -8.43 2.96
C VAL A 130 -5.98 -8.17 4.40
N VAL A 131 -6.93 -8.30 5.32
CA VAL A 131 -6.72 -8.16 6.76
C VAL A 131 -7.01 -9.49 7.41
N VAL A 132 -6.07 -9.97 8.22
CA VAL A 132 -6.26 -11.16 9.06
C VAL A 132 -6.73 -10.71 10.43
N LYS A 133 -7.74 -11.39 10.98
CA LYS A 133 -8.32 -11.14 12.30
C LYS A 133 -8.20 -12.40 13.15
N GLY A 134 -7.82 -12.24 14.43
CA GLY A 134 -7.84 -13.33 15.39
C GLY A 134 -9.26 -13.77 15.72
N VAL A 135 -9.39 -14.94 16.34
CA VAL A 135 -10.71 -15.57 16.61
C VAL A 135 -10.98 -15.83 18.08
N LYS A 136 -9.97 -15.75 18.95
CA LYS A 136 -10.17 -15.96 20.39
C LYS A 136 -10.75 -14.71 21.02
N ALA A 137 -11.79 -14.89 21.83
CA ALA A 137 -12.30 -13.77 22.63
C ALA A 137 -11.19 -13.27 23.56
N ARG A 138 -11.01 -11.94 23.62
CA ARG A 138 -10.08 -11.35 24.59
C ARG A 138 -10.66 -11.56 25.99
N PRO A 139 -9.88 -12.11 26.97
CA PRO A 139 -10.30 -12.14 28.36
C PRO A 139 -10.68 -10.72 28.79
N GLN A 140 -11.89 -10.55 29.30
CA GLN A 140 -12.23 -9.32 30.00
C GLN A 140 -11.38 -9.30 31.26
N GLU A 141 -10.56 -8.26 31.44
CA GLU A 141 -9.97 -7.98 32.76
C GLU A 141 -11.16 -7.79 33.69
N GLY A 142 -11.36 -8.77 34.59
CA GLY A 142 -12.42 -8.72 35.57
C GLY A 142 -12.28 -7.43 36.35
N GLU A 143 -13.34 -6.66 36.45
CA GLU A 143 -13.51 -5.75 37.55
C GLU A 143 -13.31 -6.60 38.81
N ASP A 144 -12.16 -6.44 39.44
CA ASP A 144 -11.91 -6.95 40.80
C ASP A 144 -12.90 -6.21 41.73
N SER A 145 -14.10 -6.76 41.81
CA SER A 145 -15.05 -6.45 42.89
C SER A 145 -14.49 -7.02 44.18
N GLY A 146 -13.56 -6.29 44.75
CA GLY A 146 -13.11 -6.45 46.13
C GLY A 146 -14.26 -6.28 47.09
N ALA A 147 -15.01 -7.37 47.27
CA ALA A 147 -15.90 -7.56 48.41
C ALA A 147 -15.16 -8.39 49.46
N GLY A 148 -14.17 -7.81 50.06
CA GLY A 148 -13.58 -8.22 51.33
C GLY A 148 -14.09 -7.29 52.43
N GLY A 149 -15.26 -7.58 52.98
CA GLY A 149 -15.74 -6.94 54.20
C GLY A 149 -14.89 -7.37 55.37
N ASP A 150 -13.94 -6.55 55.75
CA ASP A 150 -13.31 -6.63 57.06
C ASP A 150 -13.99 -5.60 57.97
N THR A 151 -14.88 -6.13 58.82
CA THR A 151 -15.49 -5.36 59.91
C THR A 151 -14.42 -5.16 60.97
N PRO A 152 -14.06 -3.91 61.32
CA PRO A 152 -13.17 -3.67 62.45
C PRO A 152 -13.98 -3.93 63.75
N ALA A 153 -13.48 -4.87 64.53
CA ALA A 153 -13.96 -5.10 65.90
C ALA A 153 -13.84 -3.83 66.76
N GLN A 154 -14.94 -3.43 67.37
CA GLN A 154 -14.96 -2.38 68.39
C GLN A 154 -14.19 -2.83 69.62
N PRO A 155 -13.33 -1.99 70.23
CA PRO A 155 -12.78 -2.25 71.56
C PRO A 155 -13.86 -2.01 72.64
N GLN A 156 -14.10 -3.05 73.42
CA GLN A 156 -14.90 -2.97 74.63
C GLN A 156 -14.26 -2.02 75.64
N LYS A 157 -15.05 -1.09 76.15
CA LYS A 157 -14.74 -0.27 77.31
C LYS A 157 -14.81 -1.16 78.57
N GLU A 158 -13.69 -1.42 79.17
CA GLU A 158 -13.64 -1.84 80.58
C GLU A 158 -13.96 -0.64 81.48
N GLU A 159 -15.08 -0.78 82.13
CA GLU A 159 -15.49 0.02 83.27
C GLU A 159 -14.75 -0.48 84.52
N ASN A 160 -13.84 0.31 85.05
CA ASN A 160 -13.22 -0.01 86.32
C ASN A 160 -13.60 1.08 87.35
N GLN A 161 -14.44 0.68 88.24
CA GLN A 161 -14.78 1.38 89.47
C GLN A 161 -13.63 1.23 90.47
N SER A 162 -13.26 2.26 91.13
CA SER A 162 -12.85 2.22 92.51
C SER A 162 -12.52 3.65 92.98
N THR A 163 -13.27 4.19 93.78
CA THR A 163 -13.29 4.20 95.25
C THR A 163 -12.19 5.09 95.87
N THR A 164 -12.72 6.18 96.48
CA THR A 164 -12.61 6.70 97.85
C THR A 164 -11.24 7.25 98.34
N ALA A 165 -11.44 8.40 98.93
CA ALA A 165 -10.90 8.94 100.20
C ALA A 165 -9.56 9.67 100.10
N ASP A 166 -9.36 10.91 100.43
CA ASP A 166 -9.54 11.58 101.74
C ASP A 166 -9.38 13.09 101.56
#